data_e2282b8d05291e44d9b56c2f475ac8f7
#
_entry.id   e2282b8d05291e44d9b56c2f475ac8f7
#
_cell.length_a   1.000
_cell.length_b   1.000
_cell.length_c   1.000
_cell.angle_alpha   90.00
_cell.angle_beta   90.00
_cell.angle_gamma   90.00
#
_symmetry.space_group_name_H-M   'P 1'
#
loop_
_entity.id
_entity.type
_entity.pdbx_description
1 polymer ?
#
loop_
_entity_poly.entity_id
_entity_poly.type
_entity_poly.pdbx_seq_one_letter_code
_entity_poly.pdbx_strand_id
1 'polypeptide(L)'
;LRPEKVFCMPDHNTPTHDQDKPIEDPISKTQVDTLTKNAKDFGLTHFGMMHPKNGIIHVVGPERALTLPGMTIVCGDSHTSTHGAMGAIAFGIGTSEVEMVLASQCILQSRPKTMRITVDGELGKGVTAKDVALYMMSKMTTSGATGYFVEYAGSAIRNLTMEGRLTLCNLSIEMGARGGMVAPDEVTFEYIKGRENAPQGEAWDQAMEYWKTLKSDDDAVFDQEVRFDAADIEPMITYGTNPEWELRKTFLLRKEWERLHRFLSKNRWNIWDSSRVNRYWVKRLITYFWVLVLMAVLRTSAHSLL
;
A
#
# COMPACT_ATOMS: atom_id res chain seq x y z
N LEU A 1 -3.59 25.20 -13.88
CA LEU A 1 -3.02 24.77 -12.61
C LEU A 1 -3.92 25.21 -11.44
N ARG A 2 -4.14 24.33 -10.48
CA ARG A 2 -4.87 24.60 -9.23
C ARG A 2 -3.97 24.25 -8.04
N PRO A 3 -3.11 25.20 -7.62
CA PRO A 3 -2.09 24.96 -6.60
C PRO A 3 -2.65 24.41 -5.27
N GLU A 4 -3.85 24.81 -4.91
CA GLU A 4 -4.53 24.39 -3.68
C GLU A 4 -4.90 22.89 -3.66
N LYS A 5 -4.82 22.21 -4.80
CA LYS A 5 -5.08 20.79 -4.94
C LYS A 5 -3.81 19.94 -5.12
N VAL A 6 -2.64 20.58 -5.06
CA VAL A 6 -1.37 19.92 -5.34
C VAL A 6 -0.48 19.93 -4.10
N PHE A 7 -0.06 18.73 -3.70
CA PHE A 7 0.88 18.53 -2.59
C PHE A 7 2.14 17.87 -3.13
N CYS A 8 3.29 18.45 -2.82
CA CYS A 8 4.60 17.95 -3.26
C CYS A 8 5.42 17.49 -2.06
N MET A 9 5.97 16.28 -2.14
CA MET A 9 6.88 15.71 -1.14
C MET A 9 7.98 14.93 -1.83
N PRO A 10 9.25 15.18 -1.52
CA PRO A 10 10.33 14.28 -1.91
C PRO A 10 10.35 13.11 -0.93
N ASP A 11 9.84 11.97 -1.34
CA ASP A 11 9.86 10.71 -0.60
C ASP A 11 10.70 9.63 -1.29
N HIS A 12 11.02 9.83 -2.58
CA HIS A 12 11.98 9.06 -3.35
C HIS A 12 13.29 9.85 -3.52
N ASN A 13 14.39 9.13 -3.66
CA ASN A 13 15.74 9.71 -3.89
C ASN A 13 16.22 10.67 -2.77
N THR A 14 15.68 10.48 -1.58
CA THR A 14 16.08 11.22 -0.38
C THR A 14 16.77 10.27 0.60
N PRO A 15 17.81 10.75 1.33
CA PRO A 15 18.45 9.95 2.36
C PRO A 15 17.45 9.66 3.50
N THR A 16 17.57 8.48 4.12
CA THR A 16 16.74 8.07 5.26
C THR A 16 17.26 8.58 6.60
N HIS A 17 18.49 9.09 6.62
CA HIS A 17 19.14 9.71 7.77
C HIS A 17 20.05 10.86 7.27
N ASP A 18 20.49 11.72 8.17
CA ASP A 18 21.36 12.86 7.83
C ASP A 18 20.76 13.77 6.72
N GLN A 19 19.44 13.98 6.74
CA GLN A 19 18.73 14.76 5.71
C GLN A 19 19.12 16.25 5.69
N ASP A 20 19.84 16.72 6.70
CA ASP A 20 20.46 18.05 6.78
C ASP A 20 21.73 18.17 5.93
N LYS A 21 22.27 17.03 5.46
CA LYS A 21 23.44 16.99 4.58
C LYS A 21 23.01 17.02 3.11
N PRO A 22 23.89 17.48 2.20
CA PRO A 22 23.64 17.41 0.76
C PRO A 22 23.42 15.96 0.28
N ILE A 23 22.51 15.78 -0.67
CA ILE A 23 22.34 14.49 -1.36
C ILE A 23 23.60 14.24 -2.20
N GLU A 24 24.28 13.12 -1.93
CA GLU A 24 25.55 12.79 -2.58
C GLU A 24 25.40 12.36 -4.04
N ASP A 25 24.34 11.59 -4.35
CA ASP A 25 24.06 11.16 -5.72
C ASP A 25 23.56 12.34 -6.58
N PRO A 26 24.27 12.70 -7.67
CA PRO A 26 23.92 13.88 -8.48
C PRO A 26 22.55 13.78 -9.15
N ILE A 27 22.12 12.57 -9.54
CA ILE A 27 20.84 12.34 -10.21
C ILE A 27 19.71 12.55 -9.20
N SER A 28 19.79 11.91 -8.06
CA SER A 28 18.82 12.08 -6.96
C SER A 28 18.73 13.54 -6.52
N LYS A 29 19.89 14.20 -6.36
CA LYS A 29 19.95 15.64 -6.04
C LYS A 29 19.22 16.49 -7.07
N THR A 30 19.48 16.27 -8.35
CA THR A 30 18.83 17.02 -9.44
C THR A 30 17.31 16.85 -9.42
N GLN A 31 16.81 15.66 -9.14
CA GLN A 31 15.37 15.39 -9.07
C GLN A 31 14.72 16.12 -7.89
N VAL A 32 15.31 16.04 -6.70
CA VAL A 32 14.78 16.70 -5.49
C VAL A 32 14.86 18.23 -5.61
N ASP A 33 15.96 18.76 -6.12
CA ASP A 33 16.14 20.20 -6.35
C ASP A 33 15.14 20.72 -7.38
N THR A 34 14.89 19.96 -8.46
CA THR A 34 13.91 20.32 -9.49
C THR A 34 12.50 20.34 -8.94
N LEU A 35 12.10 19.33 -8.15
CA LEU A 35 10.80 19.31 -7.48
C LEU A 35 10.64 20.54 -6.58
N THR A 36 11.64 20.84 -5.76
CA THR A 36 11.65 21.98 -4.85
C THR A 36 11.53 23.31 -5.60
N LYS A 37 12.29 23.47 -6.69
CA LYS A 37 12.25 24.65 -7.55
C LYS A 37 10.86 24.81 -8.17
N ASN A 38 10.34 23.76 -8.78
CA ASN A 38 9.03 23.79 -9.45
C ASN A 38 7.91 24.09 -8.45
N ALA A 39 7.92 23.46 -7.27
CA ALA A 39 6.92 23.73 -6.25
C ALA A 39 6.91 25.21 -5.84
N LYS A 40 8.10 25.83 -5.70
CA LYS A 40 8.24 27.26 -5.41
C LYS A 40 7.76 28.14 -6.57
N ASP A 41 8.20 27.84 -7.79
CA ASP A 41 7.90 28.66 -9.00
C ASP A 41 6.39 28.67 -9.29
N PHE A 42 5.69 27.58 -9.00
CA PHE A 42 4.24 27.46 -9.23
C PHE A 42 3.37 27.66 -7.98
N GLY A 43 3.96 28.00 -6.84
CA GLY A 43 3.23 28.25 -5.59
C GLY A 43 2.51 27.03 -5.02
N LEU A 44 3.10 25.83 -5.18
CA LEU A 44 2.53 24.58 -4.71
C LEU A 44 2.83 24.34 -3.23
N THR A 45 1.95 23.61 -2.54
CA THR A 45 2.23 23.15 -1.19
C THR A 45 3.37 22.12 -1.23
N HIS A 46 4.50 22.43 -0.59
CA HIS A 46 5.70 21.62 -0.62
C HIS A 46 6.16 21.28 0.81
N PHE A 47 6.18 19.99 1.12
CA PHE A 47 6.78 19.46 2.35
C PHE A 47 8.14 18.86 2.02
N GLY A 48 9.14 19.74 1.82
CA GLY A 48 10.50 19.35 1.44
C GLY A 48 11.24 18.54 2.50
N MET A 49 12.46 18.10 2.19
CA MET A 49 13.34 17.47 3.19
C MET A 49 13.47 18.36 4.43
N MET A 50 13.56 17.78 5.62
CA MET A 50 13.58 18.45 6.93
C MET A 50 12.28 19.19 7.31
N HIS A 51 11.28 19.24 6.44
CA HIS A 51 10.00 19.81 6.81
C HIS A 51 9.27 18.87 7.80
N PRO A 52 8.69 19.36 8.93
CA PRO A 52 8.03 18.49 9.94
C PRO A 52 6.90 17.62 9.40
N LYS A 53 6.34 17.99 8.25
CA LYS A 53 5.27 17.25 7.57
C LYS A 53 5.78 16.42 6.39
N ASN A 54 7.10 16.31 6.19
CA ASN A 54 7.65 15.44 5.15
C ASN A 54 7.48 13.97 5.53
N GLY A 55 7.29 13.14 4.53
CA GLY A 55 7.18 11.69 4.65
C GLY A 55 6.69 11.08 3.35
N ILE A 56 6.41 9.79 3.36
CA ILE A 56 5.81 9.10 2.22
C ILE A 56 4.40 9.66 1.97
N ILE A 57 4.15 10.16 0.76
CA ILE A 57 2.87 10.83 0.44
C ILE A 57 1.66 9.93 0.70
N HIS A 58 1.79 8.61 0.46
CA HIS A 58 0.72 7.64 0.68
C HIS A 58 0.42 7.36 2.15
N VAL A 59 1.28 7.82 3.06
CA VAL A 59 1.07 7.80 4.51
C VAL A 59 0.61 9.18 4.98
N VAL A 60 1.33 10.24 4.60
CA VAL A 60 1.04 11.62 5.01
C VAL A 60 -0.33 12.09 4.52
N GLY A 61 -0.73 11.70 3.31
CA GLY A 61 -2.04 12.04 2.74
C GLY A 61 -3.21 11.59 3.63
N PRO A 62 -3.32 10.29 3.95
CA PRO A 62 -4.30 9.76 4.90
C PRO A 62 -4.15 10.33 6.31
N GLU A 63 -2.93 10.32 6.88
CA GLU A 63 -2.68 10.77 8.26
C GLU A 63 -3.06 12.23 8.52
N ARG A 64 -3.02 13.07 7.49
CA ARG A 64 -3.39 14.48 7.60
C ARG A 64 -4.77 14.80 7.06
N ALA A 65 -5.54 13.77 6.68
CA ALA A 65 -6.82 13.91 6.00
C ALA A 65 -6.74 14.81 4.74
N LEU A 66 -5.60 14.77 4.02
CA LEU A 66 -5.51 15.30 2.66
C LEU A 66 -6.23 14.37 1.68
N THR A 67 -6.36 13.10 2.04
CA THR A 67 -7.15 12.10 1.34
C THR A 67 -8.47 11.90 2.07
N LEU A 68 -9.57 12.11 1.37
CA LEU A 68 -10.92 11.93 1.89
C LEU A 68 -11.72 10.98 0.98
N PRO A 69 -12.75 10.31 1.52
CA PRO A 69 -13.61 9.44 0.71
C PRO A 69 -14.26 10.20 -0.47
N GLY A 70 -14.37 9.51 -1.62
CA GLY A 70 -14.95 10.06 -2.85
C GLY A 70 -14.02 10.97 -3.66
N MET A 71 -12.79 11.22 -3.20
CA MET A 71 -11.79 11.96 -3.99
C MET A 71 -11.24 11.11 -5.13
N THR A 72 -10.81 11.78 -6.22
CA THR A 72 -9.93 11.20 -7.24
C THR A 72 -8.52 11.73 -7.01
N ILE A 73 -7.56 10.81 -6.86
CA ILE A 73 -6.17 11.11 -6.52
C ILE A 73 -5.25 10.45 -7.55
N VAL A 74 -4.36 11.25 -8.12
CA VAL A 74 -3.31 10.78 -9.04
C VAL A 74 -1.95 11.30 -8.59
N CYS A 75 -0.93 10.47 -8.77
CA CYS A 75 0.45 10.78 -8.40
C CYS A 75 1.40 10.03 -9.33
N GLY A 76 2.63 10.50 -9.46
CA GLY A 76 3.68 9.85 -10.26
C GLY A 76 4.23 8.55 -9.67
N ASP A 77 3.55 7.94 -8.72
CA ASP A 77 3.92 6.69 -8.05
C ASP A 77 2.80 5.65 -8.19
N SER A 78 3.17 4.40 -8.52
CA SER A 78 2.21 3.30 -8.69
C SER A 78 1.43 3.00 -7.42
N HIS A 79 2.05 3.13 -6.23
CA HIS A 79 1.42 2.85 -4.94
C HIS A 79 0.43 3.94 -4.48
N THR A 80 0.08 4.88 -5.35
CA THR A 80 -1.04 5.81 -5.16
C THR A 80 -2.36 5.07 -4.85
N SER A 81 -2.49 3.81 -5.29
CA SER A 81 -3.60 2.93 -4.92
C SER A 81 -3.85 2.83 -3.42
N THR A 82 -2.83 3.08 -2.59
CA THR A 82 -2.93 3.10 -1.12
C THR A 82 -4.07 3.99 -0.62
N HIS A 83 -4.28 5.14 -1.26
CA HIS A 83 -5.35 6.08 -0.89
C HIS A 83 -6.77 5.51 -1.08
N GLY A 84 -6.92 4.40 -1.84
CA GLY A 84 -8.18 3.70 -1.97
C GLY A 84 -8.69 3.08 -0.66
N ALA A 85 -7.82 2.87 0.32
CA ALA A 85 -8.20 2.47 1.67
C ALA A 85 -9.13 3.47 2.37
N MET A 86 -9.07 4.74 1.96
CA MET A 86 -9.92 5.84 2.43
C MET A 86 -11.24 5.94 1.63
N GLY A 87 -11.50 5.06 0.67
CA GLY A 87 -12.64 5.17 -0.25
C GLY A 87 -12.44 6.21 -1.36
N ALA A 88 -11.19 6.50 -1.72
CA ALA A 88 -10.84 7.38 -2.84
C ALA A 88 -10.55 6.54 -4.10
N ILE A 89 -10.83 7.09 -5.29
CA ILE A 89 -10.36 6.54 -6.54
C ILE A 89 -8.92 7.03 -6.74
N ALA A 90 -7.95 6.13 -6.57
CA ALA A 90 -6.54 6.51 -6.53
C ALA A 90 -5.68 5.57 -7.39
N PHE A 91 -4.83 6.13 -8.23
CA PHE A 91 -3.95 5.36 -9.11
C PHE A 91 -2.72 6.15 -9.57
N GLY A 92 -1.65 5.42 -9.86
CA GLY A 92 -0.41 5.98 -10.41
C GLY A 92 -0.55 6.40 -11.87
N ILE A 93 0.14 7.48 -12.24
CA ILE A 93 0.22 8.00 -13.61
C ILE A 93 1.66 8.30 -14.00
N GLY A 94 1.95 8.33 -15.29
CA GLY A 94 3.27 8.68 -15.79
C GLY A 94 3.59 10.18 -15.66
N THR A 95 4.88 10.54 -15.76
CA THR A 95 5.33 11.94 -15.59
C THR A 95 4.70 12.88 -16.62
N SER A 96 4.53 12.46 -17.87
CA SER A 96 3.83 13.26 -18.90
C SER A 96 2.34 13.45 -18.59
N GLU A 97 1.73 12.46 -17.95
CA GLU A 97 0.34 12.56 -17.48
C GLU A 97 0.23 13.49 -16.28
N VAL A 98 1.22 13.52 -15.39
CA VAL A 98 1.31 14.50 -14.29
C VAL A 98 1.31 15.91 -14.86
N GLU A 99 2.15 16.20 -15.87
CA GLU A 99 2.17 17.50 -16.55
C GLU A 99 0.80 17.87 -17.13
N MET A 100 0.15 16.93 -17.81
CA MET A 100 -1.20 17.13 -18.36
C MET A 100 -2.23 17.44 -17.27
N VAL A 101 -2.22 16.70 -16.18
CA VAL A 101 -3.14 16.92 -15.05
C VAL A 101 -2.89 18.27 -14.39
N LEU A 102 -1.64 18.66 -14.20
CA LEU A 102 -1.29 19.96 -13.64
C LEU A 102 -1.77 21.11 -14.53
N ALA A 103 -1.65 20.96 -15.85
CA ALA A 103 -2.07 21.96 -16.81
C ALA A 103 -3.60 22.05 -16.95
N SER A 104 -4.28 20.92 -17.16
CA SER A 104 -5.68 20.85 -17.59
C SER A 104 -6.66 20.36 -16.52
N GLN A 105 -6.19 19.76 -15.45
CA GLN A 105 -6.98 19.02 -14.43
C GLN A 105 -7.74 17.82 -15.02
N CYS A 106 -7.34 17.34 -16.19
CA CYS A 106 -7.97 16.24 -16.89
C CYS A 106 -6.91 15.24 -17.33
N ILE A 107 -7.32 13.98 -17.41
CA ILE A 107 -6.52 12.88 -17.95
C ILE A 107 -7.43 11.93 -18.71
N LEU A 108 -6.93 11.41 -19.85
CA LEU A 108 -7.63 10.38 -20.59
C LEU A 108 -7.24 9.01 -20.07
N GLN A 109 -8.20 8.25 -19.58
CA GLN A 109 -7.99 6.90 -19.08
C GLN A 109 -9.00 5.93 -19.70
N SER A 110 -8.54 4.72 -20.02
CA SER A 110 -9.44 3.62 -20.36
C SER A 110 -10.18 3.18 -19.09
N ARG A 111 -11.47 2.95 -19.22
CA ARG A 111 -12.27 2.41 -18.10
C ARG A 111 -11.75 1.01 -17.73
N PRO A 112 -11.24 0.80 -16.50
CA PRO A 112 -10.86 -0.53 -16.06
C PRO A 112 -12.10 -1.40 -15.86
N LYS A 113 -11.91 -2.71 -15.92
CA LYS A 113 -12.91 -3.67 -15.42
C LYS A 113 -12.99 -3.58 -13.90
N THR A 114 -14.09 -4.03 -13.34
CA THR A 114 -14.32 -4.05 -11.90
C THR A 114 -14.18 -5.47 -11.35
N MET A 115 -13.45 -5.59 -10.23
CA MET A 115 -13.29 -6.86 -9.53
C MET A 115 -13.66 -6.66 -8.06
N ARG A 116 -14.45 -7.59 -7.51
CA ARG A 116 -14.65 -7.67 -6.05
C ARG A 116 -13.90 -8.86 -5.49
N ILE A 117 -13.05 -8.60 -4.48
CA ILE A 117 -12.39 -9.64 -3.70
C ILE A 117 -13.00 -9.61 -2.30
N THR A 118 -13.72 -10.69 -1.94
CA THR A 118 -14.38 -10.83 -0.64
C THR A 118 -13.56 -11.76 0.24
N VAL A 119 -13.20 -11.31 1.44
CA VAL A 119 -12.57 -12.15 2.47
C VAL A 119 -13.49 -12.17 3.67
N ASP A 120 -14.14 -13.30 3.93
CA ASP A 120 -15.06 -13.47 5.04
C ASP A 120 -14.43 -14.30 6.17
N GLY A 121 -14.97 -14.16 7.37
CA GLY A 121 -14.51 -14.83 8.58
C GLY A 121 -13.62 -13.92 9.45
N GLU A 122 -12.87 -14.54 10.33
CA GLU A 122 -11.92 -13.89 11.25
C GLU A 122 -10.49 -14.34 10.95
N LEU A 123 -9.58 -13.39 10.88
CA LEU A 123 -8.16 -13.67 10.69
C LEU A 123 -7.57 -14.38 11.92
N GLY A 124 -6.78 -15.41 11.67
CA GLY A 124 -6.09 -16.17 12.72
C GLY A 124 -5.09 -15.31 13.49
N LYS A 125 -4.75 -15.74 14.71
CA LYS A 125 -3.77 -15.04 15.54
C LYS A 125 -2.42 -14.89 14.84
N GLY A 126 -1.96 -13.64 14.73
CA GLY A 126 -0.68 -13.29 14.11
C GLY A 126 -0.74 -13.15 12.59
N VAL A 127 -1.92 -13.26 11.98
CA VAL A 127 -2.16 -12.95 10.56
C VAL A 127 -2.37 -11.44 10.42
N THR A 128 -1.66 -10.82 9.50
CA THR A 128 -1.71 -9.39 9.19
C THR A 128 -2.37 -9.13 7.84
N ALA A 129 -2.69 -7.88 7.53
CA ALA A 129 -3.20 -7.50 6.21
C ALA A 129 -2.21 -7.81 5.08
N LYS A 130 -0.90 -7.82 5.37
CA LYS A 130 0.12 -8.23 4.41
C LYS A 130 0.02 -9.71 4.08
N ASP A 131 -0.24 -10.55 5.09
CA ASP A 131 -0.45 -11.99 4.85
C ASP A 131 -1.69 -12.24 3.99
N VAL A 132 -2.77 -11.45 4.20
CA VAL A 132 -3.97 -11.49 3.34
C VAL A 132 -3.61 -11.16 1.89
N ALA A 133 -2.85 -10.08 1.65
CA ALA A 133 -2.43 -9.70 0.31
C ALA A 133 -1.54 -10.77 -0.34
N LEU A 134 -0.56 -11.30 0.39
CA LEU A 134 0.32 -12.36 -0.09
C LEU A 134 -0.47 -13.65 -0.41
N TYR A 135 -1.41 -14.02 0.46
CA TYR A 135 -2.28 -15.17 0.21
C TYR A 135 -3.09 -15.00 -1.08
N MET A 136 -3.69 -13.82 -1.30
CA MET A 136 -4.39 -13.53 -2.55
C MET A 136 -3.48 -13.64 -3.76
N MET A 137 -2.25 -13.07 -3.70
CA MET A 137 -1.25 -13.16 -4.77
C MET A 137 -0.88 -14.61 -5.06
N SER A 138 -0.74 -15.46 -4.05
CA SER A 138 -0.45 -16.88 -4.25
C SER A 138 -1.56 -17.65 -4.96
N LYS A 139 -2.80 -17.18 -4.88
CA LYS A 139 -3.97 -17.79 -5.51
C LYS A 139 -4.30 -17.22 -6.87
N MET A 140 -4.11 -15.91 -7.03
CA MET A 140 -4.48 -15.15 -8.22
C MET A 140 -3.30 -14.84 -9.13
N THR A 141 -2.06 -15.05 -8.66
CA THR A 141 -0.79 -14.62 -9.25
C THR A 141 -0.57 -13.10 -9.20
N THR A 142 0.65 -12.67 -9.50
CA THR A 142 1.01 -11.24 -9.64
C THR A 142 0.37 -10.54 -10.85
N SER A 143 -0.36 -11.26 -11.67
CA SER A 143 -1.10 -10.72 -12.82
C SER A 143 -2.61 -10.91 -12.70
N GLY A 144 -3.09 -11.46 -11.59
CA GLY A 144 -4.49 -11.87 -11.43
C GLY A 144 -5.51 -10.76 -11.47
N ALA A 145 -5.09 -9.53 -11.17
CA ALA A 145 -5.95 -8.34 -11.22
C ALA A 145 -5.59 -7.37 -12.37
N THR A 146 -4.82 -7.83 -13.36
CA THR A 146 -4.41 -6.97 -14.50
C THR A 146 -5.63 -6.48 -15.28
N GLY A 147 -5.74 -5.15 -15.43
CA GLY A 147 -6.84 -4.50 -16.12
C GLY A 147 -8.08 -4.25 -15.25
N TYR A 148 -8.03 -4.59 -13.98
CA TYR A 148 -9.11 -4.38 -13.02
C TYR A 148 -8.82 -3.24 -12.05
N PHE A 149 -9.90 -2.60 -11.58
CA PHE A 149 -9.95 -1.86 -10.34
C PHE A 149 -10.60 -2.75 -9.28
N VAL A 150 -9.96 -2.94 -8.14
CA VAL A 150 -10.36 -3.95 -7.15
C VAL A 150 -11.10 -3.29 -5.99
N GLU A 151 -12.29 -3.80 -5.65
CA GLU A 151 -12.96 -3.53 -4.39
C GLU A 151 -12.70 -4.68 -3.42
N TYR A 152 -12.15 -4.38 -2.24
CA TYR A 152 -12.01 -5.34 -1.15
C TYR A 152 -13.21 -5.28 -0.22
N ALA A 153 -13.83 -6.43 0.01
CA ALA A 153 -15.05 -6.59 0.79
C ALA A 153 -14.96 -7.80 1.74
N GLY A 154 -15.98 -8.00 2.53
CA GLY A 154 -16.10 -9.12 3.47
C GLY A 154 -15.83 -8.71 4.92
N SER A 155 -16.20 -9.60 5.85
CA SER A 155 -16.12 -9.33 7.29
C SER A 155 -14.66 -9.16 7.76
N ALA A 156 -13.73 -9.98 7.24
CA ALA A 156 -12.32 -9.87 7.59
C ALA A 156 -11.72 -8.51 7.16
N ILE A 157 -12.14 -7.97 5.98
CA ILE A 157 -11.67 -6.66 5.50
C ILE A 157 -12.25 -5.52 6.34
N ARG A 158 -13.54 -5.59 6.69
CA ARG A 158 -14.19 -4.58 7.55
C ARG A 158 -13.54 -4.48 8.93
N ASN A 159 -13.06 -5.62 9.45
CA ASN A 159 -12.41 -5.70 10.76
C ASN A 159 -10.92 -5.29 10.74
N LEU A 160 -10.34 -5.00 9.59
CA LEU A 160 -8.97 -4.45 9.51
C LEU A 160 -8.93 -3.03 10.08
N THR A 161 -7.82 -2.70 10.74
CA THR A 161 -7.48 -1.31 11.05
C THR A 161 -7.26 -0.51 9.77
N MET A 162 -7.23 0.81 9.85
CA MET A 162 -6.95 1.63 8.66
C MET A 162 -5.57 1.31 8.09
N GLU A 163 -4.55 1.10 8.92
CA GLU A 163 -3.21 0.72 8.48
C GLU A 163 -3.21 -0.63 7.73
N GLY A 164 -4.05 -1.56 8.17
CA GLY A 164 -4.26 -2.83 7.46
C GLY A 164 -4.90 -2.61 6.08
N ARG A 165 -5.90 -1.74 5.99
CA ARG A 165 -6.54 -1.39 4.70
C ARG A 165 -5.60 -0.64 3.78
N LEU A 166 -4.78 0.28 4.32
CA LEU A 166 -3.71 0.97 3.57
C LEU A 166 -2.72 -0.04 2.98
N THR A 167 -2.27 -1.02 3.79
CA THR A 167 -1.39 -2.10 3.33
C THR A 167 -2.02 -2.92 2.21
N LEU A 168 -3.29 -3.29 2.33
CA LEU A 168 -4.00 -4.09 1.34
C LEU A 168 -4.15 -3.33 0.00
N CYS A 169 -4.61 -2.09 0.04
CA CYS A 169 -4.75 -1.26 -1.15
C CYS A 169 -3.39 -0.91 -1.78
N ASN A 170 -2.33 -0.73 -0.97
CA ASN A 170 -0.96 -0.56 -1.43
C ASN A 170 -0.50 -1.76 -2.29
N LEU A 171 -0.68 -2.97 -1.78
CA LEU A 171 -0.24 -4.20 -2.43
C LEU A 171 -1.13 -4.63 -3.62
N SER A 172 -2.20 -3.92 -3.92
CA SER A 172 -3.04 -4.19 -5.10
C SER A 172 -2.26 -4.09 -6.40
N ILE A 173 -1.27 -3.20 -6.47
CA ILE A 173 -0.42 -2.99 -7.64
C ILE A 173 0.44 -4.23 -7.92
N GLU A 174 0.84 -4.95 -6.89
CA GLU A 174 1.63 -6.18 -7.02
C GLU A 174 0.82 -7.35 -7.62
N MET A 175 -0.50 -7.24 -7.67
CA MET A 175 -1.38 -8.15 -8.41
C MET A 175 -1.71 -7.64 -9.82
N GLY A 176 -1.09 -6.55 -10.26
CA GLY A 176 -1.34 -5.92 -11.56
C GLY A 176 -2.62 -5.07 -11.61
N ALA A 177 -3.29 -4.83 -10.47
CA ALA A 177 -4.48 -4.00 -10.44
C ALA A 177 -4.19 -2.54 -10.80
N ARG A 178 -5.16 -1.87 -11.40
CA ARG A 178 -5.10 -0.42 -11.65
C ARG A 178 -5.17 0.37 -10.35
N GLY A 179 -5.88 -0.15 -9.38
CA GLY A 179 -6.02 0.37 -8.02
C GLY A 179 -6.82 -0.58 -7.17
N GLY A 180 -6.82 -0.36 -5.87
CA GLY A 180 -7.60 -1.10 -4.90
C GLY A 180 -8.32 -0.15 -3.97
N MET A 181 -9.52 -0.50 -3.52
CA MET A 181 -10.28 0.33 -2.60
C MET A 181 -11.06 -0.49 -1.58
N VAL A 182 -11.33 0.15 -0.46
CA VAL A 182 -12.26 -0.33 0.57
C VAL A 182 -13.37 0.71 0.70
N ALA A 183 -14.63 0.28 0.75
CA ALA A 183 -15.74 1.20 0.99
C ALA A 183 -15.55 1.91 2.34
N PRO A 184 -15.72 3.24 2.40
CA PRO A 184 -15.57 3.97 3.65
C PRO A 184 -16.67 3.55 4.65
N ASP A 185 -16.26 3.33 5.88
CA ASP A 185 -17.12 2.93 7.00
C ASP A 185 -16.68 3.61 8.30
N GLU A 186 -17.19 3.16 9.43
CA GLU A 186 -16.91 3.72 10.75
C GLU A 186 -15.40 3.76 11.05
N VAL A 187 -14.63 2.75 10.63
CA VAL A 187 -13.16 2.73 10.79
C VAL A 187 -12.52 3.89 10.03
N THR A 188 -12.98 4.15 8.81
CA THR A 188 -12.52 5.28 8.00
C THR A 188 -12.89 6.61 8.62
N PHE A 189 -14.13 6.74 9.10
CA PHE A 189 -14.63 7.99 9.66
C PHE A 189 -13.92 8.34 10.98
N GLU A 190 -13.72 7.39 11.87
CA GLU A 190 -12.96 7.59 13.11
C GLU A 190 -11.48 7.91 12.82
N TYR A 191 -10.90 7.30 11.79
CA TYR A 191 -9.53 7.62 11.38
C TYR A 191 -9.37 9.06 10.89
N ILE A 192 -10.34 9.61 10.17
CA ILE A 192 -10.32 10.99 9.63
C ILE A 192 -10.61 12.02 10.72
N LYS A 193 -11.48 11.69 11.66
CA LYS A 193 -12.01 12.61 12.66
C LYS A 193 -10.93 13.34 13.43
N GLY A 194 -11.02 14.66 13.48
CA GLY A 194 -10.11 15.52 14.25
C GLY A 194 -8.72 15.70 13.64
N ARG A 195 -8.44 15.14 12.45
CA ARG A 195 -7.18 15.37 11.75
C ARG A 195 -7.13 16.78 11.14
N GLU A 196 -5.92 17.24 10.84
CA GLU A 196 -5.62 18.63 10.47
C GLU A 196 -6.50 19.17 9.32
N ASN A 197 -6.75 18.39 8.28
CA ASN A 197 -7.53 18.82 7.11
C ASN A 197 -8.91 18.15 7.05
N ALA A 198 -9.33 17.49 8.13
CA ALA A 198 -10.67 16.90 8.19
C ALA A 198 -11.73 18.01 8.20
N PRO A 199 -12.86 17.81 7.53
CA PRO A 199 -14.01 18.71 7.68
C PRO A 199 -14.40 18.87 9.16
N GLN A 200 -14.93 20.04 9.52
CA GLN A 200 -15.33 20.33 10.91
C GLN A 200 -16.75 20.89 10.96
N GLY A 201 -17.43 20.70 12.09
CA GLY A 201 -18.78 21.21 12.31
C GLY A 201 -19.77 20.73 11.25
N GLU A 202 -20.58 21.61 10.72
CA GLU A 202 -21.58 21.30 9.69
C GLU A 202 -20.99 20.66 8.42
N ALA A 203 -19.77 21.06 8.03
CA ALA A 203 -19.08 20.45 6.89
C ALA A 203 -18.71 18.98 7.14
N TRP A 204 -18.45 18.60 8.40
CA TRP A 204 -18.27 17.21 8.78
C TRP A 204 -19.57 16.41 8.63
N ASP A 205 -20.68 16.95 9.10
CA ASP A 205 -21.97 16.28 9.03
C ASP A 205 -22.39 16.05 7.57
N GLN A 206 -22.25 17.07 6.72
CA GLN A 206 -22.49 16.96 5.28
C GLN A 206 -21.56 15.95 4.60
N ALA A 207 -20.29 15.93 4.96
CA ALA A 207 -19.32 14.97 4.45
C ALA A 207 -19.71 13.54 4.85
N MET A 208 -20.09 13.31 6.10
CA MET A 208 -20.53 12.01 6.61
C MET A 208 -21.78 11.49 5.88
N GLU A 209 -22.77 12.35 5.59
CA GLU A 209 -23.93 11.97 4.80
C GLU A 209 -23.52 11.50 3.40
N TYR A 210 -22.65 12.27 2.74
CA TYR A 210 -22.12 11.90 1.41
C TYR A 210 -21.27 10.63 1.45
N TRP A 211 -20.34 10.50 2.40
CA TRP A 211 -19.43 9.32 2.45
C TRP A 211 -20.15 8.00 2.67
N LYS A 212 -21.25 8.00 3.41
CA LYS A 212 -22.10 6.82 3.59
C LYS A 212 -22.75 6.33 2.31
N THR A 213 -22.91 7.19 1.31
CA THR A 213 -23.47 6.80 -0.01
C THR A 213 -22.45 6.17 -0.94
N LEU A 214 -21.15 6.17 -0.58
CA LEU A 214 -20.07 5.68 -1.44
C LEU A 214 -19.88 4.14 -1.38
N LYS A 215 -20.62 3.45 -0.53
CA LYS A 215 -20.67 1.99 -0.52
C LYS A 215 -21.31 1.49 -1.82
N SER A 216 -20.75 0.44 -2.40
CA SER A 216 -21.40 -0.25 -3.54
C SER A 216 -22.77 -0.78 -3.15
N ASP A 217 -23.72 -0.70 -4.07
CA ASP A 217 -25.07 -1.22 -3.89
C ASP A 217 -25.04 -2.74 -3.67
N ASP A 218 -26.03 -3.27 -2.97
CA ASP A 218 -26.10 -4.70 -2.64
C ASP A 218 -26.26 -5.59 -3.89
N ASP A 219 -26.83 -5.04 -4.97
CA ASP A 219 -27.02 -5.66 -6.29
C ASP A 219 -25.94 -5.23 -7.33
N ALA A 220 -24.88 -4.57 -6.89
CA ALA A 220 -23.79 -4.16 -7.79
C ALA A 220 -23.17 -5.37 -8.48
N VAL A 221 -23.02 -5.28 -9.81
CA VAL A 221 -22.43 -6.31 -10.66
C VAL A 221 -20.99 -5.99 -10.96
N PHE A 222 -20.10 -6.94 -10.72
CA PHE A 222 -18.68 -6.87 -11.02
C PHE A 222 -18.35 -7.75 -12.23
N ASP A 223 -17.34 -7.34 -13.00
CA ASP A 223 -16.85 -8.16 -14.12
C ASP A 223 -16.21 -9.47 -13.61
N GLN A 224 -15.68 -9.46 -12.38
CA GLN A 224 -15.14 -10.64 -11.71
C GLN A 224 -15.36 -10.56 -10.20
N GLU A 225 -15.73 -11.68 -9.58
CA GLU A 225 -15.78 -11.84 -8.14
C GLU A 225 -14.88 -13.00 -7.71
N VAL A 226 -14.12 -12.78 -6.64
CA VAL A 226 -13.26 -13.78 -6.00
C VAL A 226 -13.58 -13.81 -4.50
N ARG A 227 -13.64 -15.00 -3.90
CA ARG A 227 -13.96 -15.17 -2.49
C ARG A 227 -12.90 -16.02 -1.80
N PHE A 228 -12.52 -15.60 -0.60
CA PHE A 228 -11.60 -16.32 0.28
C PHE A 228 -12.20 -16.43 1.68
N ASP A 229 -11.85 -17.51 2.36
CA ASP A 229 -12.13 -17.67 3.79
C ASP A 229 -10.89 -17.21 4.58
N ALA A 230 -11.13 -16.33 5.54
CA ALA A 230 -10.04 -15.83 6.42
C ALA A 230 -9.38 -16.94 7.24
N ALA A 231 -10.10 -18.04 7.51
CA ALA A 231 -9.57 -19.20 8.23
C ALA A 231 -8.47 -19.95 7.44
N ASP A 232 -8.45 -19.81 6.11
CA ASP A 232 -7.42 -20.42 5.26
C ASP A 232 -6.11 -19.62 5.20
N ILE A 233 -6.11 -18.41 5.77
CA ILE A 233 -4.97 -17.51 5.71
C ILE A 233 -4.08 -17.71 6.93
N GLU A 234 -2.84 -18.08 6.68
CA GLU A 234 -1.80 -18.24 7.70
C GLU A 234 -0.75 -17.12 7.55
N PRO A 235 0.09 -16.89 8.60
CA PRO A 235 1.26 -16.03 8.43
C PRO A 235 2.15 -16.51 7.28
N MET A 236 2.52 -15.59 6.38
CA MET A 236 3.13 -15.86 5.09
C MET A 236 4.57 -15.39 5.06
N ILE A 237 5.41 -16.08 4.29
CA ILE A 237 6.78 -15.69 3.97
C ILE A 237 6.95 -15.84 2.47
N THR A 238 7.46 -14.81 1.81
CA THR A 238 7.84 -14.88 0.39
C THR A 238 9.32 -15.21 0.23
N TYR A 239 9.69 -15.75 -0.92
CA TYR A 239 11.08 -16.03 -1.27
C TYR A 239 11.33 -15.74 -2.76
N GLY A 240 12.61 -15.57 -3.11
CA GLY A 240 12.99 -15.29 -4.49
C GLY A 240 12.63 -13.85 -4.92
N THR A 241 12.24 -13.69 -6.18
CA THR A 241 12.00 -12.39 -6.83
C THR A 241 10.53 -12.15 -7.18
N ASN A 242 9.65 -13.06 -6.81
CA ASN A 242 8.22 -12.99 -7.11
C ASN A 242 7.40 -13.15 -5.82
N PRO A 243 6.56 -12.16 -5.45
CA PRO A 243 5.75 -12.20 -4.23
C PRO A 243 4.66 -13.28 -4.22
N GLU A 244 4.31 -13.88 -5.37
CA GLU A 244 3.41 -15.04 -5.42
C GLU A 244 4.07 -16.35 -4.92
N TRP A 245 5.41 -16.35 -4.82
CA TRP A 245 6.15 -17.48 -4.27
C TRP A 245 6.17 -17.39 -2.76
N GLU A 246 5.27 -18.15 -2.15
CA GLU A 246 5.04 -18.12 -0.73
C GLU A 246 5.40 -19.42 -0.02
N LEU A 247 5.72 -19.29 1.27
CA LEU A 247 5.79 -20.38 2.22
C LEU A 247 4.82 -20.08 3.37
N ARG A 248 3.94 -21.03 3.67
CA ARG A 248 3.08 -20.95 4.85
C ARG A 248 3.85 -21.38 6.10
N LYS A 249 3.42 -20.94 7.28
CA LYS A 249 4.02 -21.32 8.56
C LYS A 249 4.12 -22.85 8.74
N THR A 250 3.12 -23.59 8.30
CA THR A 250 3.08 -25.04 8.32
C THR A 250 4.14 -25.70 7.44
N PHE A 251 4.64 -24.99 6.43
CA PHE A 251 5.67 -25.48 5.50
C PHE A 251 7.08 -25.51 6.12
N LEU A 252 7.32 -24.81 7.21
CA LEU A 252 8.63 -24.70 7.85
C LEU A 252 9.00 -25.92 8.72
N LEU A 253 8.16 -26.95 8.74
CA LEU A 253 8.50 -28.20 9.40
C LEU A 253 9.50 -28.99 8.55
N ARG A 254 10.55 -29.45 9.20
CA ARG A 254 11.83 -30.03 8.76
C ARG A 254 11.85 -30.85 7.42
N LYS A 255 10.79 -31.58 7.07
CA LYS A 255 10.74 -32.37 5.83
C LYS A 255 10.54 -31.55 4.55
N GLU A 256 9.97 -30.39 4.66
CA GLU A 256 9.64 -29.52 3.52
C GLU A 256 10.80 -28.58 3.19
N TRP A 257 11.63 -28.23 4.17
CA TRP A 257 12.90 -27.55 3.96
C TRP A 257 13.82 -28.31 2.98
N GLU A 258 13.88 -29.64 3.08
CA GLU A 258 14.66 -30.48 2.16
C GLU A 258 14.06 -30.52 0.75
N ARG A 259 12.72 -30.40 0.62
CA ARG A 259 12.03 -30.25 -0.68
C ARG A 259 12.31 -28.88 -1.30
N LEU A 260 12.24 -27.82 -0.53
CA LEU A 260 12.55 -26.46 -0.98
C LEU A 260 14.01 -26.37 -1.43
N HIS A 261 14.94 -26.88 -0.64
CA HIS A 261 16.35 -26.90 -1.00
C HIS A 261 16.61 -27.70 -2.30
N ARG A 262 15.94 -28.81 -2.50
CA ARG A 262 15.98 -29.58 -3.75
C ARG A 262 15.34 -28.86 -4.92
N PHE A 263 14.25 -28.15 -4.70
CA PHE A 263 13.58 -27.33 -5.73
C PHE A 263 14.46 -26.15 -6.16
N LEU A 264 15.01 -25.41 -5.22
CA LEU A 264 15.88 -24.26 -5.49
C LEU A 264 17.20 -24.70 -6.18
N SER A 265 17.75 -25.85 -5.81
CA SER A 265 18.97 -26.39 -6.44
C SER A 265 18.73 -26.96 -7.85
N LYS A 266 17.53 -27.51 -8.14
CA LYS A 266 17.18 -28.02 -9.47
C LYS A 266 16.88 -26.94 -10.50
N ASN A 267 16.35 -25.77 -10.09
CA ASN A 267 15.88 -24.75 -11.00
C ASN A 267 16.92 -23.67 -11.35
N ARG A 268 18.22 -23.94 -11.15
CA ARG A 268 19.35 -23.07 -11.56
C ARG A 268 19.14 -21.58 -11.25
N TRP A 269 18.74 -21.27 -10.05
CA TRP A 269 18.70 -19.87 -9.61
C TRP A 269 20.10 -19.41 -9.26
N ASN A 270 20.87 -18.99 -10.28
CA ASN A 270 22.25 -18.49 -10.17
C ASN A 270 22.36 -17.11 -9.49
N ILE A 271 21.33 -16.62 -8.82
CA ILE A 271 21.38 -15.34 -8.09
C ILE A 271 22.08 -15.53 -6.72
N TRP A 272 22.11 -16.76 -6.19
CA TRP A 272 22.78 -17.07 -4.93
C TRP A 272 23.65 -18.31 -5.16
N ASP A 273 24.96 -18.12 -5.14
CA ASP A 273 25.92 -19.23 -5.14
C ASP A 273 25.59 -20.19 -3.98
N SER A 274 24.90 -21.28 -4.30
CA SER A 274 24.40 -22.26 -3.33
C SER A 274 25.50 -22.94 -2.53
N SER A 275 26.77 -22.81 -2.96
CA SER A 275 27.94 -23.33 -2.25
C SER A 275 28.28 -22.54 -1.00
N ARG A 276 27.77 -21.29 -0.86
CA ARG A 276 28.02 -20.38 0.26
C ARG A 276 26.85 -20.20 1.21
N VAL A 277 25.68 -20.77 0.92
CA VAL A 277 24.52 -20.72 1.85
C VAL A 277 24.70 -21.77 2.94
N ASN A 278 25.60 -21.48 3.86
CA ASN A 278 25.82 -22.29 5.05
C ASN A 278 24.57 -22.24 5.94
N ARG A 279 24.15 -23.39 6.52
CA ARG A 279 23.04 -23.53 7.51
C ARG A 279 23.06 -22.46 8.60
N TYR A 280 24.22 -21.87 8.87
CA TYR A 280 24.43 -20.79 9.82
C TYR A 280 23.79 -19.47 9.37
N TRP A 281 23.86 -19.10 8.09
CA TRP A 281 23.29 -17.87 7.56
C TRP A 281 21.78 -17.93 7.46
N VAL A 282 21.21 -19.05 7.13
CA VAL A 282 19.76 -19.24 7.08
C VAL A 282 19.16 -19.19 8.49
N LYS A 283 19.80 -19.84 9.49
CA LYS A 283 19.42 -19.67 10.89
C LYS A 283 19.52 -18.20 11.35
N ARG A 284 20.55 -17.50 10.94
CA ARG A 284 20.74 -16.08 11.27
C ARG A 284 19.73 -15.19 10.57
N LEU A 285 19.43 -15.42 9.29
CA LEU A 285 18.38 -14.70 8.55
C LEU A 285 17.00 -14.93 9.17
N ILE A 286 16.66 -16.15 9.54
CA ILE A 286 15.42 -16.45 10.26
C ILE A 286 15.43 -15.77 11.64
N THR A 287 16.53 -15.81 12.38
CA THR A 287 16.66 -15.15 13.69
C THR A 287 16.63 -13.63 13.57
N TYR A 288 17.27 -13.03 12.55
CA TYR A 288 17.19 -11.59 12.27
C TYR A 288 15.80 -11.17 11.82
N PHE A 289 15.14 -11.96 11.00
CA PHE A 289 13.76 -11.69 10.57
C PHE A 289 12.78 -11.76 11.75
N TRP A 290 12.93 -12.72 12.65
CA TRP A 290 12.16 -12.80 13.89
C TRP A 290 12.46 -11.61 14.83
N VAL A 291 13.68 -11.16 14.92
CA VAL A 291 14.06 -9.98 15.73
C VAL A 291 13.49 -8.69 15.11
N LEU A 292 13.51 -8.54 13.78
CA LEU A 292 12.89 -7.40 13.09
C LEU A 292 11.36 -7.40 13.21
N VAL A 293 10.72 -8.55 13.07
CA VAL A 293 9.26 -8.69 13.26
C VAL A 293 8.89 -8.47 14.74
N LEU A 294 9.69 -8.97 15.69
CA LEU A 294 9.48 -8.75 17.12
C LEU A 294 9.69 -7.28 17.50
N MET A 295 10.67 -6.60 16.93
CA MET A 295 10.89 -5.16 17.12
C MET A 295 9.80 -4.30 16.50
N ALA A 296 9.26 -4.67 15.35
CA ALA A 296 8.11 -3.99 14.74
C ALA A 296 6.85 -4.15 15.61
N VAL A 297 6.60 -5.36 16.13
CA VAL A 297 5.47 -5.64 17.03
C VAL A 297 5.64 -4.94 18.38
N LEU A 298 6.86 -4.86 18.93
CA LEU A 298 7.13 -4.15 20.19
C LEU A 298 7.05 -2.62 20.04
N ARG A 299 7.39 -2.06 18.89
CA ARG A 299 7.19 -0.61 18.63
C ARG A 299 5.71 -0.23 18.48
N THR A 300 4.89 -1.08 17.87
CA THR A 300 3.44 -0.84 17.78
C THR A 300 2.72 -0.97 19.13
N SER A 301 3.17 -1.87 20.02
CA SER A 301 2.60 -2.01 21.36
C SER A 301 3.09 -0.95 22.35
N ALA A 302 4.25 -0.33 22.16
CA ALA A 302 4.74 0.75 23.01
C ALA A 302 4.03 2.10 22.76
N HIS A 303 3.44 2.30 21.57
CA HIS A 303 2.65 3.50 21.26
C HIS A 303 1.20 3.43 21.77
N SER A 304 0.74 2.27 22.23
CA SER A 304 -0.60 2.12 22.84
C SER A 304 -0.58 2.23 24.37
N LEU A 305 0.56 2.55 24.99
CA LEU A 305 0.74 2.68 26.45
C LEU A 305 1.26 4.06 26.89
N LEU A 306 1.25 5.06 26.01
CA LEU A 306 1.41 6.47 26.30
C LEU A 306 0.23 7.23 25.70
#